data_77064ff0b0d85e60ddc75e0272caf3b4
#
_entry.id   77064ff0b0d85e60ddc75e0272caf3b4
#
_cell.length_a   1.000
_cell.length_b   1.000
_cell.length_c   1.000
_cell.angle_alpha   90.00
_cell.angle_beta   90.00
_cell.angle_gamma   90.00
#
_symmetry.space_group_name_H-M   'P 1'
#
loop_
_entity.id
_entity.type
_entity.pdbx_description
1 polymer ?
#
loop_
_entity_poly.entity_id
_entity_poly.type
_entity_poly.pdbx_seq_one_letter_code
_entity_poly.pdbx_strand_id
1 'polypeptide(L)'
;MTSGIASVVSTMSNGSTAEVGIWGKEGLAESFQLLGGARIPNRCFIQVAGTALEMPFRDLQKEFRKSDELRDCVLQCVQSQGFILGQLAACNRLHEAEPRLARWLLMVCDRVESKSFYLTQEFLATMLGARRTTVTSAASALQRNGLIKYSRGRIQIVDSEGLQRVACECYRTVRNLHSAFYGQPVEA
;
A
#
# COMPACT_ATOMS: atom_id res chain seq x y z
N MET A 1 -8.26 6.00 7.68
CA MET A 1 -8.76 6.65 6.43
C MET A 1 -10.21 6.26 6.21
N THR A 2 -11.06 7.17 5.71
CA THR A 2 -12.42 6.86 5.21
C THR A 2 -12.46 6.87 3.68
N SER A 3 -11.48 7.54 3.07
CA SER A 3 -11.17 7.47 1.62
C SER A 3 -9.71 7.89 1.40
N GLY A 4 -9.20 7.68 0.19
CA GLY A 4 -7.80 7.99 -0.14
C GLY A 4 -6.79 6.97 0.40
N ILE A 5 -5.51 7.31 0.38
CA ILE A 5 -4.41 6.42 0.80
C ILE A 5 -3.40 7.19 1.66
N ALA A 6 -3.05 6.60 2.79
CA ALA A 6 -1.87 6.95 3.56
C ALA A 6 -0.74 5.97 3.21
N SER A 7 0.46 6.49 2.96
CA SER A 7 1.66 5.71 2.68
C SER A 7 2.64 5.84 3.83
N VAL A 8 3.25 4.74 4.20
CA VAL A 8 4.32 4.69 5.20
C VAL A 8 5.63 4.40 4.50
N VAL A 9 6.61 5.25 4.74
CA VAL A 9 7.93 5.15 4.11
C VAL A 9 9.03 5.02 5.16
N SER A 10 10.05 4.27 4.80
CA SER A 10 11.30 4.19 5.54
C SER A 10 12.38 4.97 4.81
N THR A 11 13.14 5.79 5.54
CA THR A 11 14.21 6.61 4.98
C THR A 11 15.55 6.11 5.51
N MET A 12 16.47 5.82 4.61
CA MET A 12 17.84 5.38 4.94
C MET A 12 18.75 6.57 5.26
N SER A 13 19.90 6.30 5.87
CA SER A 13 20.87 7.34 6.25
C SER A 13 21.40 8.18 5.08
N ASN A 14 21.40 7.63 3.87
CA ASN A 14 21.79 8.31 2.64
C ASN A 14 20.66 9.13 2.00
N GLY A 15 19.48 9.24 2.67
CA GLY A 15 18.30 9.94 2.18
C GLY A 15 17.41 9.12 1.23
N SER A 16 17.82 7.92 0.83
CA SER A 16 16.97 7.04 0.01
C SER A 16 15.71 6.63 0.77
N THR A 17 14.57 6.68 0.11
CA THR A 17 13.27 6.39 0.71
C THR A 17 12.55 5.32 -0.10
N ALA A 18 11.90 4.39 0.60
CA ALA A 18 11.04 3.40 -0.01
C ALA A 18 9.75 3.23 0.80
N GLU A 19 8.67 2.91 0.09
CA GLU A 19 7.40 2.57 0.74
C GLU A 19 7.51 1.20 1.40
N VAL A 20 7.08 1.15 2.64
CA VAL A 20 7.00 -0.09 3.41
C VAL A 20 5.56 -0.52 3.64
N GLY A 21 4.57 0.35 3.43
CA GLY A 21 3.16 -0.01 3.52
C GLY A 21 2.23 1.09 3.04
N ILE A 22 1.03 0.69 2.60
CA ILE A 22 -0.07 1.59 2.24
C ILE A 22 -1.33 1.21 3.03
N TRP A 23 -2.06 2.23 3.45
CA TRP A 23 -3.29 2.11 4.22
C TRP A 23 -4.42 2.84 3.51
N GLY A 24 -5.51 2.15 3.23
CA GLY A 24 -6.79 2.73 2.84
C GLY A 24 -7.78 2.73 4.02
N LYS A 25 -9.04 2.56 3.70
CA LYS A 25 -10.14 2.49 4.69
C LYS A 25 -10.07 1.26 5.60
N GLU A 26 -9.31 0.25 5.20
CA GLU A 26 -9.12 -1.01 5.93
C GLU A 26 -8.11 -0.91 7.08
N GLY A 27 -7.38 0.19 7.20
CA GLY A 27 -6.25 0.24 8.12
C GLY A 27 -6.28 1.41 9.10
N LEU A 28 -5.60 1.21 10.20
CA LEU A 28 -5.26 2.23 11.17
C LEU A 28 -3.80 2.62 10.96
N ALA A 29 -3.56 3.85 10.49
CA ALA A 29 -2.20 4.35 10.33
C ALA A 29 -1.48 4.36 11.68
N GLU A 30 -0.21 3.98 11.66
CA GLU A 30 0.66 3.94 12.86
C GLU A 30 0.18 3.03 14.01
N SER A 31 -0.68 2.05 13.71
CA SER A 31 -1.22 1.10 14.70
C SER A 31 -0.15 0.36 15.51
N PHE A 32 1.04 0.15 14.96
CA PHE A 32 2.17 -0.46 15.66
C PHE A 32 2.60 0.30 16.91
N GLN A 33 2.35 1.62 17.00
CA GLN A 33 2.68 2.42 18.17
C GLN A 33 1.84 2.04 19.40
N LEU A 34 0.68 1.41 19.21
CA LEU A 34 -0.16 0.93 20.30
C LEU A 34 0.42 -0.30 21.01
N LEU A 35 1.31 -1.04 20.37
CA LEU A 35 1.90 -2.27 20.91
C LEU A 35 3.03 -2.03 21.89
N GLY A 36 3.63 -0.85 21.89
CA GLY A 36 4.75 -0.56 22.79
C GLY A 36 5.23 0.88 22.73
N GLY A 37 6.18 1.24 23.59
CA GLY A 37 6.70 2.60 23.72
C GLY A 37 7.83 2.97 22.74
N ALA A 38 8.18 2.10 21.80
CA ALA A 38 9.24 2.38 20.84
C ALA A 38 8.83 3.44 19.83
N ARG A 39 9.73 4.40 19.58
CA ARG A 39 9.50 5.40 18.54
C ARG A 39 9.61 4.76 17.16
N ILE A 40 8.58 4.89 16.33
CA ILE A 40 8.60 4.35 14.97
C ILE A 40 9.44 5.28 14.09
N PRO A 41 10.49 4.80 13.39
CA PRO A 41 11.35 5.63 12.56
C PRO A 41 10.74 5.99 11.20
N ASN A 42 9.57 5.44 10.87
CA ASN A 42 8.92 5.61 9.58
C ASN A 42 8.13 6.91 9.55
N ARG A 43 7.93 7.45 8.34
CA ARG A 43 7.04 8.59 8.10
C ARG A 43 5.76 8.11 7.44
N CYS A 44 4.63 8.61 7.94
CA CYS A 44 3.32 8.44 7.30
C CYS A 44 2.92 9.75 6.62
N PHE A 45 2.39 9.68 5.39
CA PHE A 45 1.86 10.84 4.68
C PHE A 45 0.70 10.43 3.76
N ILE A 46 -0.14 11.42 3.39
CA ILE A 46 -1.25 11.19 2.48
C ILE A 46 -0.73 11.13 1.05
N GLN A 47 -0.82 9.96 0.45
CA GLN A 47 -0.39 9.68 -0.92
C GLN A 47 -1.48 10.02 -1.93
N VAL A 48 -2.71 9.63 -1.64
CA VAL A 48 -3.90 9.99 -2.43
C VAL A 48 -4.85 10.73 -1.52
N ALA A 49 -5.23 11.94 -1.94
CA ALA A 49 -6.12 12.80 -1.18
C ALA A 49 -7.44 12.08 -0.83
N GLY A 50 -7.94 12.34 0.35
CA GLY A 50 -9.15 11.70 0.85
C GLY A 50 -9.54 12.27 2.21
N THR A 51 -10.34 11.52 2.94
CA THR A 51 -10.84 11.85 4.28
C THR A 51 -10.39 10.81 5.29
N ALA A 52 -10.27 11.22 6.54
CA ALA A 52 -9.91 10.33 7.64
C ALA A 52 -10.65 10.73 8.91
N LEU A 53 -10.82 9.77 9.80
CA LEU A 53 -11.11 10.05 11.20
C LEU A 53 -9.79 10.24 11.94
N GLU A 54 -9.71 11.24 12.77
CA GLU A 54 -8.53 11.54 13.57
C GLU A 54 -8.89 11.52 15.04
N MET A 55 -8.02 10.97 15.85
CA MET A 55 -8.13 10.93 17.29
C MET A 55 -6.74 11.19 17.89
N PRO A 56 -6.63 11.99 18.97
CA PRO A 56 -5.37 12.12 19.69
C PRO A 56 -4.86 10.75 20.14
N PHE A 57 -3.58 10.47 19.88
CA PHE A 57 -2.99 9.16 20.19
C PHE A 57 -3.17 8.75 21.65
N ARG A 58 -3.10 9.72 22.59
CA ARG A 58 -3.34 9.48 24.02
C ARG A 58 -4.72 8.91 24.29
N ASP A 59 -5.75 9.41 23.59
CA ASP A 59 -7.13 8.96 23.80
C ASP A 59 -7.33 7.59 23.15
N LEU A 60 -6.79 7.37 21.95
CA LEU A 60 -6.77 6.05 21.33
C LEU A 60 -6.07 5.00 22.21
N GLN A 61 -4.95 5.35 22.82
CA GLN A 61 -4.21 4.48 23.73
C GLN A 61 -5.02 4.13 25.00
N LYS A 62 -5.79 5.10 25.52
CA LYS A 62 -6.68 4.90 26.65
C LYS A 62 -7.83 3.96 26.31
N GLU A 63 -8.47 4.16 25.17
CA GLU A 63 -9.56 3.31 24.70
C GLU A 63 -9.08 1.89 24.32
N PHE A 64 -7.91 1.76 23.70
CA PHE A 64 -7.27 0.47 23.42
C PHE A 64 -7.04 -0.38 24.68
N ARG A 65 -6.78 0.27 25.83
CA ARG A 65 -6.60 -0.43 27.11
C ARG A 65 -7.92 -0.81 27.79
N LYS A 66 -9.01 -0.11 27.47
CA LYS A 66 -10.31 -0.28 28.13
C LYS A 66 -11.27 -1.20 27.37
N SER A 67 -11.26 -1.14 26.05
CA SER A 67 -12.15 -1.89 25.18
C SER A 67 -11.44 -3.09 24.61
N ASP A 68 -11.90 -4.27 25.01
CA ASP A 68 -11.39 -5.54 24.48
C ASP A 68 -11.67 -5.65 22.98
N GLU A 69 -12.87 -5.23 22.54
CA GLU A 69 -13.24 -5.23 21.12
C GLU A 69 -12.32 -4.34 20.27
N LEU A 70 -12.07 -3.10 20.70
CA LEU A 70 -11.13 -2.21 19.99
C LEU A 70 -9.72 -2.79 19.97
N ARG A 71 -9.28 -3.37 21.08
CA ARG A 71 -7.97 -4.01 21.18
C ARG A 71 -7.85 -5.15 20.18
N ASP A 72 -8.84 -6.03 20.13
CA ASP A 72 -8.83 -7.17 19.22
C ASP A 72 -8.84 -6.73 17.76
N CYS A 73 -9.63 -5.72 17.38
CA CYS A 73 -9.61 -5.12 16.05
C CYS A 73 -8.24 -4.54 15.71
N VAL A 74 -7.60 -3.83 16.63
CA VAL A 74 -6.26 -3.26 16.39
C VAL A 74 -5.21 -4.35 16.26
N LEU A 75 -5.24 -5.38 17.11
CA LEU A 75 -4.32 -6.52 17.04
C LEU A 75 -4.47 -7.28 15.73
N GLN A 76 -5.69 -7.50 15.26
CA GLN A 76 -5.98 -8.07 13.94
C GLN A 76 -5.41 -7.21 12.81
N CYS A 77 -5.62 -5.90 12.87
CA CYS A 77 -5.05 -4.95 11.91
C CYS A 77 -3.52 -5.04 11.86
N VAL A 78 -2.87 -5.03 13.03
CA VAL A 78 -1.41 -5.13 13.14
C VAL A 78 -0.90 -6.48 12.61
N GLN A 79 -1.57 -7.58 12.93
CA GLN A 79 -1.22 -8.91 12.44
C GLN A 79 -1.30 -8.97 10.91
N SER A 80 -2.41 -8.48 10.33
CA SER A 80 -2.58 -8.39 8.87
C SER A 80 -1.46 -7.58 8.22
N GLN A 81 -1.17 -6.42 8.78
CA GLN A 81 -0.08 -5.56 8.31
C GLN A 81 1.27 -6.27 8.37
N GLY A 82 1.56 -6.98 9.47
CA GLY A 82 2.80 -7.73 9.63
C GLY A 82 2.99 -8.79 8.53
N PHE A 83 1.95 -9.56 8.20
CA PHE A 83 2.00 -10.54 7.11
C PHE A 83 2.18 -9.87 5.74
N ILE A 84 1.46 -8.77 5.49
CA ILE A 84 1.58 -8.02 4.23
C ILE A 84 3.00 -7.46 4.08
N LEU A 85 3.56 -6.87 5.13
CA LEU A 85 4.94 -6.35 5.13
C LEU A 85 5.95 -7.46 4.83
N GLY A 86 5.81 -8.64 5.43
CA GLY A 86 6.65 -9.80 5.16
C GLY A 86 6.56 -10.25 3.69
N GLN A 87 5.34 -10.34 3.14
CA GLN A 87 5.12 -10.66 1.73
C GLN A 87 5.74 -9.62 0.79
N LEU A 88 5.59 -8.33 1.11
CA LEU A 88 6.14 -7.26 0.30
C LEU A 88 7.67 -7.19 0.38
N ALA A 89 8.27 -7.52 1.52
CA ALA A 89 9.72 -7.62 1.66
C ALA A 89 10.30 -8.71 0.74
N ALA A 90 9.69 -9.91 0.73
CA ALA A 90 10.05 -11.00 -0.18
C ALA A 90 9.82 -10.60 -1.65
N CYS A 91 8.66 -10.01 -1.95
CA CYS A 91 8.31 -9.51 -3.27
C CYS A 91 9.35 -8.51 -3.81
N ASN A 92 9.76 -7.56 -2.99
CA ASN A 92 10.72 -6.52 -3.38
C ASN A 92 12.11 -7.10 -3.70
N ARG A 93 12.44 -8.25 -3.13
CA ARG A 93 13.72 -8.93 -3.36
C ARG A 93 13.71 -9.90 -4.53
N LEU A 94 12.58 -10.58 -4.77
CA LEU A 94 12.51 -11.74 -5.66
C LEU A 94 11.84 -11.45 -6.99
N HIS A 95 10.98 -10.43 -7.09
CA HIS A 95 10.23 -10.12 -8.31
C HIS A 95 10.83 -8.94 -9.07
N GLU A 96 10.73 -9.02 -10.41
CA GLU A 96 11.12 -7.96 -11.32
C GLU A 96 10.22 -6.71 -11.19
N ALA A 97 10.70 -5.58 -11.69
CA ALA A 97 10.05 -4.28 -11.49
C ALA A 97 8.66 -4.18 -12.17
N GLU A 98 8.47 -4.81 -13.34
CA GLU A 98 7.19 -4.73 -14.07
C GLU A 98 6.06 -5.42 -13.31
N PRO A 99 6.15 -6.70 -12.89
CA PRO A 99 5.11 -7.33 -12.08
C PRO A 99 4.91 -6.67 -10.70
N ARG A 100 5.95 -6.09 -10.12
CA ARG A 100 5.84 -5.31 -8.88
C ARG A 100 5.06 -4.01 -9.09
N LEU A 101 5.31 -3.31 -10.20
CA LEU A 101 4.57 -2.10 -10.57
C LEU A 101 3.10 -2.43 -10.82
N ALA A 102 2.82 -3.50 -11.57
CA ALA A 102 1.45 -3.95 -11.82
C ALA A 102 0.71 -4.26 -10.51
N ARG A 103 1.32 -5.04 -9.61
CA ARG A 103 0.80 -5.32 -8.26
C ARG A 103 0.50 -4.03 -7.50
N TRP A 104 1.44 -3.10 -7.46
CA TRP A 104 1.32 -1.86 -6.70
C TRP A 104 0.18 -0.99 -7.23
N LEU A 105 0.05 -0.86 -8.57
CA LEU A 105 -1.04 -0.12 -9.20
C LEU A 105 -2.42 -0.72 -8.87
N LEU A 106 -2.53 -2.04 -8.87
CA LEU A 106 -3.77 -2.73 -8.47
C LEU A 106 -4.10 -2.49 -7.00
N MET A 107 -3.11 -2.59 -6.10
CA MET A 107 -3.31 -2.31 -4.67
C MET A 107 -3.76 -0.87 -4.40
N VAL A 108 -3.30 0.09 -5.19
CA VAL A 108 -3.77 1.48 -5.14
C VAL A 108 -5.22 1.57 -5.63
N CYS A 109 -5.55 0.96 -6.76
CA CYS A 109 -6.90 0.93 -7.31
C CYS A 109 -7.94 0.36 -6.35
N ASP A 110 -7.61 -0.75 -5.70
CA ASP A 110 -8.49 -1.42 -4.72
C ASP A 110 -8.86 -0.47 -3.58
N ARG A 111 -7.95 0.44 -3.18
CA ARG A 111 -8.13 1.36 -2.06
C ARG A 111 -8.82 2.67 -2.42
N VAL A 112 -8.55 3.19 -3.63
CA VAL A 112 -9.15 4.47 -4.07
C VAL A 112 -10.45 4.29 -4.84
N GLU A 113 -10.81 3.05 -5.16
CA GLU A 113 -12.00 2.71 -5.97
C GLU A 113 -12.03 3.50 -7.30
N SER A 114 -10.84 3.78 -7.85
CA SER A 114 -10.65 4.54 -9.09
C SER A 114 -9.57 3.91 -9.95
N LYS A 115 -9.84 3.84 -11.25
CA LYS A 115 -8.85 3.37 -12.24
C LYS A 115 -7.89 4.46 -12.72
N SER A 116 -7.99 5.68 -12.15
CA SER A 116 -7.16 6.82 -12.57
C SER A 116 -6.71 7.66 -11.39
N PHE A 117 -5.40 7.92 -11.32
CA PHE A 117 -4.78 8.69 -10.25
C PHE A 117 -3.49 9.38 -10.72
N TYR A 118 -3.04 10.39 -9.95
CA TYR A 118 -1.83 11.15 -10.26
C TYR A 118 -0.63 10.60 -9.50
N LEU A 119 0.40 10.15 -10.24
CA LEU A 119 1.66 9.65 -9.69
C LEU A 119 2.79 9.92 -10.67
N THR A 120 3.81 10.66 -10.23
CA THR A 120 5.00 10.89 -11.05
C THR A 120 5.88 9.65 -11.10
N GLN A 121 6.74 9.52 -12.13
CA GLN A 121 7.70 8.42 -12.22
C GLN A 121 8.70 8.41 -11.07
N GLU A 122 9.07 9.60 -10.58
CA GLU A 122 9.95 9.74 -9.42
C GLU A 122 9.28 9.23 -8.14
N PHE A 123 8.01 9.58 -7.96
CA PHE A 123 7.23 9.06 -6.85
C PHE A 123 7.09 7.54 -6.92
N LEU A 124 6.77 6.99 -8.09
CA LEU A 124 6.71 5.53 -8.29
C LEU A 124 8.05 4.85 -8.00
N ALA A 125 9.17 5.49 -8.36
CA ALA A 125 10.51 4.98 -8.08
C ALA A 125 10.75 4.89 -6.55
N THR A 126 10.35 5.93 -5.82
CA THR A 126 10.38 5.95 -4.36
C THR A 126 9.51 4.84 -3.77
N MET A 127 8.26 4.71 -4.23
CA MET A 127 7.32 3.70 -3.71
C MET A 127 7.81 2.27 -3.97
N LEU A 128 8.38 2.01 -5.12
CA LEU A 128 8.92 0.68 -5.47
C LEU A 128 10.34 0.41 -4.93
N GLY A 129 10.98 1.41 -4.34
CA GLY A 129 12.39 1.30 -3.94
C GLY A 129 13.30 0.94 -5.12
N ALA A 130 13.03 1.50 -6.31
CA ALA A 130 13.72 1.19 -7.56
C ALA A 130 14.27 2.45 -8.22
N ARG A 131 15.21 2.29 -9.17
CA ARG A 131 15.71 3.42 -9.96
C ARG A 131 14.61 3.95 -10.88
N ARG A 132 14.55 5.27 -11.08
CA ARG A 132 13.58 5.91 -11.98
C ARG A 132 13.59 5.31 -13.40
N THR A 133 14.78 4.99 -13.93
CA THR A 133 14.91 4.35 -15.25
C THR A 133 14.24 2.99 -15.30
N THR A 134 14.38 2.19 -14.25
CA THR A 134 13.73 0.87 -14.13
C THR A 134 12.21 1.02 -14.12
N VAL A 135 11.69 1.98 -13.35
CA VAL A 135 10.24 2.25 -13.29
C VAL A 135 9.72 2.78 -14.62
N THR A 136 10.48 3.65 -15.31
CA THR A 136 10.13 4.14 -16.64
C THR A 136 10.01 3.00 -17.63
N SER A 137 10.97 2.06 -17.62
CA SER A 137 10.95 0.87 -18.49
C SER A 137 9.75 -0.02 -18.18
N ALA A 138 9.48 -0.32 -16.93
CA ALA A 138 8.33 -1.12 -16.50
C ALA A 138 6.99 -0.46 -16.90
N ALA A 139 6.81 0.83 -16.63
CA ALA A 139 5.60 1.56 -17.02
C ALA A 139 5.41 1.59 -18.54
N SER A 140 6.51 1.75 -19.30
CA SER A 140 6.48 1.71 -20.77
C SER A 140 6.09 0.32 -21.30
N ALA A 141 6.54 -0.76 -20.65
CA ALA A 141 6.14 -2.12 -21.02
C ALA A 141 4.63 -2.32 -20.77
N LEU A 142 4.13 -1.98 -19.60
CA LEU A 142 2.69 -2.06 -19.30
C LEU A 142 1.85 -1.22 -20.27
N GLN A 143 2.35 -0.05 -20.69
CA GLN A 143 1.66 0.80 -21.66
C GLN A 143 1.68 0.23 -23.06
N ARG A 144 2.81 -0.31 -23.55
CA ARG A 144 2.89 -0.99 -24.85
C ARG A 144 1.95 -2.19 -24.93
N ASN A 145 1.77 -2.90 -23.83
CA ASN A 145 0.83 -4.03 -23.72
C ASN A 145 -0.63 -3.59 -23.55
N GLY A 146 -0.93 -2.27 -23.61
CA GLY A 146 -2.29 -1.75 -23.50
C GLY A 146 -2.91 -1.83 -22.11
N LEU A 147 -2.15 -2.17 -21.08
CA LEU A 147 -2.66 -2.40 -19.72
C LEU A 147 -2.92 -1.09 -18.98
N ILE A 148 -2.09 -0.09 -19.24
CA ILE A 148 -2.22 1.26 -18.65
C ILE A 148 -2.04 2.34 -19.72
N LYS A 149 -2.56 3.53 -19.44
CA LYS A 149 -2.15 4.79 -20.08
C LYS A 149 -1.41 5.63 -19.06
N TYR A 150 -0.23 6.13 -19.43
CA TYR A 150 0.56 6.97 -18.55
C TYR A 150 1.03 8.22 -19.29
N SER A 151 0.54 9.38 -18.89
CA SER A 151 0.89 10.66 -19.49
C SER A 151 0.87 11.76 -18.44
N ARG A 152 1.88 12.61 -18.44
CA ARG A 152 2.01 13.82 -17.58
C ARG A 152 1.70 13.54 -16.09
N GLY A 153 2.21 12.41 -15.58
CA GLY A 153 2.00 12.02 -14.18
C GLY A 153 0.62 11.41 -13.88
N ARG A 154 -0.27 11.31 -14.87
CA ARG A 154 -1.56 10.62 -14.71
C ARG A 154 -1.47 9.19 -15.22
N ILE A 155 -1.81 8.26 -14.36
CA ILE A 155 -1.94 6.83 -14.70
C ILE A 155 -3.42 6.51 -14.80
N GLN A 156 -3.78 5.76 -15.83
CA GLN A 156 -5.10 5.16 -15.99
C GLN A 156 -4.94 3.67 -16.28
N ILE A 157 -5.57 2.82 -15.50
CA ILE A 157 -5.66 1.38 -15.78
C ILE A 157 -6.72 1.18 -16.87
N VAL A 158 -6.30 0.59 -18.00
CA VAL A 158 -7.13 0.33 -19.17
C VAL A 158 -7.69 -1.09 -19.11
N ASP A 159 -6.82 -2.06 -18.86
CA ASP A 159 -7.18 -3.47 -18.73
C ASP A 159 -6.77 -3.98 -17.33
N SER A 160 -7.74 -4.05 -16.42
CA SER A 160 -7.50 -4.51 -15.05
C SER A 160 -7.20 -6.01 -14.98
N GLU A 161 -7.84 -6.83 -15.81
CA GLU A 161 -7.59 -8.27 -15.84
C GLU A 161 -6.22 -8.59 -16.44
N GLY A 162 -5.85 -7.92 -17.53
CA GLY A 162 -4.52 -8.00 -18.10
C GLY A 162 -3.45 -7.60 -17.11
N LEU A 163 -3.71 -6.51 -16.34
CA LEU A 163 -2.78 -6.05 -15.32
C LEU A 163 -2.64 -7.06 -14.16
N GLN A 164 -3.74 -7.76 -13.78
CA GLN A 164 -3.68 -8.85 -12.80
C GLN A 164 -2.88 -10.05 -13.28
N ARG A 165 -2.96 -10.39 -14.57
CA ARG A 165 -2.15 -11.48 -15.15
C ARG A 165 -0.65 -11.19 -15.17
N VAL A 166 -0.27 -9.92 -15.34
CA VAL A 166 1.14 -9.47 -15.33
C VAL A 166 1.65 -9.24 -13.91
N ALA A 167 0.78 -8.91 -12.97
CA ALA A 167 1.17 -8.72 -11.58
C ALA A 167 1.76 -10.01 -10.99
N CYS A 168 2.75 -9.88 -10.10
CA CYS A 168 3.22 -11.03 -9.35
C CYS A 168 2.11 -11.56 -8.42
N GLU A 169 2.21 -12.85 -8.07
CA GLU A 169 1.28 -13.57 -7.17
C GLU A 169 1.06 -12.86 -5.83
N CYS A 170 2.00 -11.99 -5.44
CA CYS A 170 1.89 -11.20 -4.21
C CYS A 170 0.66 -10.29 -4.19
N TYR A 171 0.13 -9.89 -5.35
CA TYR A 171 -1.14 -9.15 -5.39
C TYR A 171 -2.28 -9.99 -4.82
N ARG A 172 -2.43 -11.23 -5.30
CA ARG A 172 -3.48 -12.15 -4.84
C ARG A 172 -3.27 -12.54 -3.38
N THR A 173 -2.02 -12.79 -2.97
CA THR A 173 -1.70 -13.08 -1.58
C THR A 173 -2.12 -11.96 -0.64
N VAL A 174 -1.81 -10.70 -0.98
CA VAL A 174 -2.21 -9.53 -0.18
C VAL A 174 -3.72 -9.36 -0.16
N ARG A 175 -4.41 -9.51 -1.29
CA ARG A 175 -5.88 -9.48 -1.36
C ARG A 175 -6.52 -10.52 -0.45
N ASN A 176 -6.03 -11.77 -0.49
CA ASN A 176 -6.54 -12.86 0.35
C ASN A 176 -6.32 -12.60 1.85
N LEU A 177 -5.15 -12.03 2.21
CA LEU A 177 -4.90 -11.62 3.59
C LEU A 177 -5.89 -10.56 4.05
N HIS A 178 -6.14 -9.52 3.23
CA HIS A 178 -7.15 -8.51 3.55
C HIS A 178 -8.54 -9.13 3.75
N SER A 179 -8.96 -9.99 2.84
CA SER A 179 -10.28 -10.64 2.93
C SER A 179 -10.41 -11.53 4.17
N ALA A 180 -9.36 -12.26 4.51
CA ALA A 180 -9.35 -13.13 5.70
C ALA A 180 -9.47 -12.35 7.01
N PHE A 181 -8.87 -11.14 7.07
CA PHE A 181 -8.89 -10.32 8.28
C PHE A 181 -10.10 -9.38 8.38
N TYR A 182 -10.64 -8.92 7.25
CA TYR A 182 -11.72 -7.91 7.24
C TYR A 182 -13.07 -8.44 6.76
N GLY A 183 -13.19 -9.77 6.53
CA GLY A 183 -14.48 -10.45 6.30
C GLY A 183 -15.18 -10.07 4.98
N GLN A 184 -14.47 -9.51 4.00
CA GLN A 184 -15.03 -9.30 2.67
C GLN A 184 -14.80 -10.55 1.80
N PRO A 185 -15.84 -11.07 1.12
CA PRO A 185 -15.67 -12.20 0.21
C PRO A 185 -14.70 -11.82 -0.91
N VAL A 186 -13.72 -12.69 -1.17
CA VAL A 186 -12.92 -12.62 -2.39
C VAL A 186 -13.84 -13.11 -3.51
N GLU A 187 -14.37 -12.22 -4.31
CA GLU A 187 -14.97 -12.63 -5.58
C GLU A 187 -13.88 -13.29 -6.44
N ALA A 188 -14.19 -14.52 -6.88
CA ALA A 188 -13.28 -15.39 -7.60
C ALA A 188 -12.95 -14.85 -9.02
#